data_ace16031b2611eec3216ae154898592a
#
_entry.id   ace16031b2611eec3216ae154898592a
#
_cell.length_a   1.000
_cell.length_b   1.000
_cell.length_c   1.000
_cell.angle_alpha   90.00
_cell.angle_beta   90.00
_cell.angle_gamma   90.00
#
_symmetry.space_group_name_H-M   'P 1'
#
loop_
_entity.id
_entity.type
_entity.pdbx_description
1 polymer ?
#
loop_
_entity_poly.entity_id
_entity_poly.type
_entity_poly.pdbx_seq_one_letter_code
_entity_poly.pdbx_strand_id
1 'polypeptide(L)'
;MRAIKTMFTFTVVAIFTMVLSTPAFAKNKFEKEVEKEQGAIKLVREVQRGGYDVVTTAELKQWINEGKDMLIVDTMPYKASYKKAHVPGAKQFLFPIPEMETWDTKETEGKTKEDFMALLGPDKNKTVVIYCGFVKCTRSHNGAAWAKKLGYKNVYRHPGGIFAWKGAKYPVESAK
;
A
#
# COMPACT_ATOMS: atom_id res chain seq x y z
N MET A 1 -2.63 75.34 35.33
CA MET A 1 -2.99 74.38 34.26
C MET A 1 -2.38 73.03 34.63
N ARG A 2 -3.21 72.10 35.13
CA ARG A 2 -2.78 70.75 35.50
C ARG A 2 -3.14 69.79 34.37
N ALA A 3 -2.14 69.11 33.76
CA ALA A 3 -2.32 68.11 32.76
C ALA A 3 -2.68 66.76 33.40
N ILE A 4 -3.85 66.24 33.06
CA ILE A 4 -4.30 64.91 33.48
C ILE A 4 -3.70 63.91 32.50
N LYS A 5 -2.81 63.01 32.99
CA LYS A 5 -2.30 61.87 32.26
C LYS A 5 -3.28 60.70 32.45
N THR A 6 -3.99 60.38 31.36
CA THR A 6 -4.88 59.20 31.30
C THR A 6 -4.01 57.98 31.03
N MET A 7 -3.93 57.11 32.02
CA MET A 7 -3.26 55.80 31.88
C MET A 7 -4.27 54.78 31.25
N PHE A 8 -4.05 54.37 30.03
CA PHE A 8 -4.78 53.27 29.40
C PHE A 8 -4.16 51.93 29.87
N THR A 9 -4.92 51.21 30.69
CA THR A 9 -4.52 49.83 31.12
C THR A 9 -5.04 48.85 30.08
N PHE A 10 -4.16 48.27 29.26
CA PHE A 10 -4.50 47.17 28.35
C PHE A 10 -4.58 45.88 29.18
N THR A 11 -5.79 45.38 29.39
CA THR A 11 -6.01 44.04 29.95
C THR A 11 -5.89 43.01 28.81
N VAL A 12 -4.77 42.27 28.80
CA VAL A 12 -4.60 41.15 27.87
C VAL A 12 -5.35 39.93 28.44
N VAL A 13 -6.51 39.63 27.87
CA VAL A 13 -7.24 38.38 28.15
C VAL A 13 -6.58 37.26 27.38
N ALA A 14 -5.76 36.46 28.04
CA ALA A 14 -5.22 35.23 27.48
C ALA A 14 -6.31 34.17 27.48
N ILE A 15 -6.89 33.92 26.30
CA ILE A 15 -7.81 32.81 26.07
C ILE A 15 -6.96 31.53 25.99
N PHE A 16 -6.94 30.77 27.09
CA PHE A 16 -6.31 29.45 27.16
C PHE A 16 -7.26 28.46 26.48
N THR A 17 -7.07 28.20 25.20
CA THR A 17 -7.77 27.13 24.48
C THR A 17 -7.27 25.79 24.97
N MET A 18 -7.99 25.18 25.91
CA MET A 18 -7.78 23.84 26.37
C MET A 18 -8.13 22.86 25.25
N VAL A 19 -7.13 22.41 24.50
CA VAL A 19 -7.29 21.33 23.53
C VAL A 19 -7.57 20.05 24.32
N LEU A 20 -8.85 19.67 24.41
CA LEU A 20 -9.27 18.38 24.91
C LEU A 20 -8.78 17.29 23.93
N SER A 21 -7.57 16.81 24.17
CA SER A 21 -7.10 15.58 23.52
C SER A 21 -7.93 14.41 24.08
N THR A 22 -8.93 13.97 23.32
CA THR A 22 -9.64 12.74 23.62
C THR A 22 -8.63 11.58 23.56
N PRO A 23 -8.46 10.79 24.64
CA PRO A 23 -7.59 9.63 24.59
C PRO A 23 -8.12 8.68 23.50
N ALA A 24 -7.29 8.38 22.51
CA ALA A 24 -7.58 7.32 21.55
C ALA A 24 -7.56 5.99 22.31
N PHE A 25 -8.73 5.49 22.70
CA PHE A 25 -8.85 4.19 23.36
C PHE A 25 -8.33 3.12 22.39
N ALA A 26 -7.30 2.38 22.79
CA ALA A 26 -6.83 1.23 22.05
C ALA A 26 -7.96 0.21 21.94
N LYS A 27 -8.28 -0.21 20.69
CA LYS A 27 -9.33 -1.20 20.44
C LYS A 27 -9.11 -2.47 21.26
N ASN A 28 -10.18 -2.95 21.86
CA ASN A 28 -10.16 -4.21 22.63
C ASN A 28 -10.02 -5.42 21.68
N LYS A 29 -9.82 -6.62 22.28
CA LYS A 29 -9.61 -7.85 21.49
C LYS A 29 -10.79 -8.22 20.58
N PHE A 30 -12.01 -7.89 20.97
CA PHE A 30 -13.20 -8.19 20.19
C PHE A 30 -13.34 -7.25 18.98
N GLU A 31 -13.09 -5.96 19.16
CA GLU A 31 -13.07 -4.98 18.06
C GLU A 31 -11.97 -5.29 17.05
N LYS A 32 -10.79 -5.74 17.52
CA LYS A 32 -9.71 -6.19 16.64
C LYS A 32 -10.10 -7.43 15.83
N GLU A 33 -10.93 -8.33 16.36
CA GLU A 33 -11.39 -9.51 15.62
C GLU A 33 -12.35 -9.12 14.49
N VAL A 34 -13.25 -8.17 14.71
CA VAL A 34 -14.11 -7.62 13.64
C VAL A 34 -13.27 -7.01 12.51
N GLU A 35 -12.19 -6.29 12.85
CA GLU A 35 -11.29 -5.74 11.82
C GLU A 35 -10.54 -6.82 11.01
N LYS A 36 -10.13 -7.91 11.68
CA LYS A 36 -9.51 -9.06 10.99
C LYS A 36 -10.49 -9.74 10.05
N GLU A 37 -11.73 -10.00 10.52
CA GLU A 37 -12.79 -10.57 9.72
C GLU A 37 -13.03 -9.74 8.45
N GLN A 38 -13.23 -8.42 8.60
CA GLN A 38 -13.42 -7.52 7.47
C GLN A 38 -12.25 -7.58 6.47
N GLY A 39 -11.01 -7.62 6.99
CA GLY A 39 -9.82 -7.74 6.16
C GLY A 39 -9.74 -9.07 5.42
N ALA A 40 -10.06 -10.16 6.09
CA ALA A 40 -10.06 -11.51 5.51
C ALA A 40 -11.15 -11.65 4.43
N ILE A 41 -12.38 -11.25 4.72
CA ILE A 41 -13.49 -11.30 3.76
C ILE A 41 -13.23 -10.41 2.54
N LYS A 42 -12.67 -9.20 2.75
CA LYS A 42 -12.26 -8.34 1.63
C LYS A 42 -11.25 -9.06 0.74
N LEU A 43 -10.20 -9.65 1.34
CA LEU A 43 -9.16 -10.36 0.58
C LEU A 43 -9.74 -11.53 -0.21
N VAL A 44 -10.58 -12.35 0.41
CA VAL A 44 -11.23 -13.51 -0.27
C VAL A 44 -12.03 -13.04 -1.49
N ARG A 45 -12.86 -12.00 -1.34
CA ARG A 45 -13.66 -11.45 -2.44
C ARG A 45 -12.79 -10.86 -3.55
N GLU A 46 -11.69 -10.19 -3.20
CA GLU A 46 -10.74 -9.64 -4.19
C GLU A 46 -10.03 -10.76 -4.96
N VAL A 47 -9.59 -11.84 -4.28
CA VAL A 47 -8.99 -13.03 -4.92
C VAL A 47 -9.97 -13.68 -5.90
N GLN A 48 -11.21 -13.91 -5.48
CA GLN A 48 -12.25 -14.52 -6.31
C GLN A 48 -12.54 -13.70 -7.57
N ARG A 49 -12.66 -12.35 -7.44
CA ARG A 49 -12.91 -11.48 -8.60
C ARG A 49 -11.70 -11.35 -9.51
N GLY A 50 -10.49 -11.29 -8.92
CA GLY A 50 -9.25 -11.08 -9.67
C GLY A 50 -8.69 -12.33 -10.32
N GLY A 51 -9.09 -13.53 -9.88
CA GLY A 51 -8.64 -14.82 -10.44
C GLY A 51 -7.14 -15.08 -10.26
N TYR A 52 -6.51 -14.47 -9.26
CA TYR A 52 -5.11 -14.66 -8.90
C TYR A 52 -5.00 -15.44 -7.57
N ASP A 53 -3.81 -15.99 -7.30
CA ASP A 53 -3.52 -16.66 -6.02
C ASP A 53 -2.89 -15.71 -5.00
N VAL A 54 -2.69 -16.19 -3.78
CA VAL A 54 -2.00 -15.44 -2.73
C VAL A 54 -0.73 -16.14 -2.31
N VAL A 55 0.25 -15.36 -1.85
CA VAL A 55 1.49 -15.84 -1.27
C VAL A 55 1.73 -15.11 0.06
N THR A 56 2.11 -15.84 1.09
CA THR A 56 2.44 -15.28 2.39
C THR A 56 3.81 -14.60 2.37
N THR A 57 4.09 -13.81 3.40
CA THR A 57 5.40 -13.16 3.58
C THR A 57 6.53 -14.19 3.68
N ALA A 58 6.30 -15.31 4.38
CA ALA A 58 7.29 -16.37 4.58
C ALA A 58 7.57 -17.12 3.27
N GLU A 59 6.53 -17.53 2.54
CA GLU A 59 6.67 -18.19 1.24
C GLU A 59 7.37 -17.30 0.21
N LEU A 60 7.02 -16.02 0.13
CA LEU A 60 7.71 -15.09 -0.77
C LEU A 60 9.20 -14.97 -0.41
N LYS A 61 9.53 -14.91 0.89
CA LYS A 61 10.93 -14.89 1.34
C LYS A 61 11.64 -16.19 0.96
N GLN A 62 10.99 -17.34 1.10
CA GLN A 62 11.54 -18.63 0.68
C GLN A 62 11.80 -18.65 -0.83
N TRP A 63 10.84 -18.21 -1.67
CA TRP A 63 11.02 -18.16 -3.12
C TRP A 63 12.18 -17.27 -3.56
N ILE A 64 12.39 -16.12 -2.87
CA ILE A 64 13.56 -15.27 -3.12
C ILE A 64 14.86 -15.99 -2.76
N ASN A 65 14.92 -16.66 -1.61
CA ASN A 65 16.10 -17.39 -1.17
C ASN A 65 16.47 -18.58 -2.08
N GLU A 66 15.46 -19.23 -2.65
CA GLU A 66 15.61 -20.34 -3.60
C GLU A 66 15.97 -19.85 -5.02
N GLY A 67 16.01 -18.56 -5.26
CA GLY A 67 16.29 -17.98 -6.58
C GLY A 67 15.20 -18.27 -7.61
N LYS A 68 13.93 -18.43 -7.17
CA LYS A 68 12.81 -18.70 -8.09
C LYS A 68 12.72 -17.59 -9.15
N ASP A 69 12.67 -18.00 -10.42
CA ASP A 69 12.42 -17.03 -11.52
C ASP A 69 11.03 -16.43 -11.40
N MET A 70 10.98 -15.18 -10.96
CA MET A 70 9.74 -14.42 -10.77
C MET A 70 9.98 -12.95 -10.94
N LEU A 71 8.91 -12.23 -11.29
CA LEU A 71 8.88 -10.78 -11.23
C LEU A 71 8.09 -10.35 -9.99
N ILE A 72 8.68 -9.49 -9.18
CA ILE A 72 8.01 -8.88 -8.03
C ILE A 72 7.67 -7.42 -8.40
N VAL A 73 6.41 -7.03 -8.20
CA VAL A 73 5.92 -5.68 -8.52
C VAL A 73 5.37 -4.99 -7.28
N ASP A 74 5.95 -3.85 -6.94
CA ASP A 74 5.44 -2.92 -5.93
C ASP A 74 4.47 -1.93 -6.57
N THR A 75 3.24 -1.89 -6.07
CA THR A 75 2.19 -1.01 -6.61
C THR A 75 2.03 0.31 -5.84
N MET A 76 2.99 0.63 -5.00
CA MET A 76 3.00 1.88 -4.21
C MET A 76 3.59 3.06 -5.00
N PRO A 77 3.27 4.31 -4.57
CA PRO A 77 3.88 5.50 -5.16
C PRO A 77 5.40 5.49 -5.06
N TYR A 78 6.08 5.87 -6.16
CA TYR A 78 7.54 5.84 -6.22
C TYR A 78 8.20 6.64 -5.09
N LYS A 79 7.97 7.96 -5.04
CA LYS A 79 8.64 8.87 -4.07
C LYS A 79 8.21 8.63 -2.63
N ALA A 80 6.92 8.37 -2.41
CA ALA A 80 6.36 8.27 -1.07
C ALA A 80 6.68 6.93 -0.38
N SER A 81 6.85 5.84 -1.14
CA SER A 81 7.01 4.49 -0.62
C SER A 81 8.17 3.72 -1.24
N TYR A 82 8.08 3.34 -2.51
CA TYR A 82 9.03 2.44 -3.17
C TYR A 82 10.48 2.90 -3.03
N LYS A 83 10.77 4.18 -3.31
CA LYS A 83 12.13 4.74 -3.18
C LYS A 83 12.71 4.55 -1.78
N LYS A 84 11.88 4.63 -0.74
CA LYS A 84 12.32 4.54 0.66
C LYS A 84 12.60 3.10 1.08
N ALA A 85 11.73 2.18 0.69
CA ALA A 85 11.88 0.76 1.01
C ALA A 85 10.95 -0.10 0.16
N HIS A 86 11.49 -1.15 -0.44
CA HIS A 86 10.74 -2.16 -1.19
C HIS A 86 11.34 -3.57 -0.96
N VAL A 87 10.59 -4.59 -1.34
CA VAL A 87 11.05 -5.99 -1.30
C VAL A 87 12.22 -6.14 -2.28
N PRO A 88 13.33 -6.80 -1.92
CA PRO A 88 14.49 -6.94 -2.77
C PRO A 88 14.15 -7.43 -4.18
N GLY A 89 14.71 -6.75 -5.18
CA GLY A 89 14.49 -7.05 -6.60
C GLY A 89 13.15 -6.61 -7.17
N ALA A 90 12.25 -6.03 -6.37
CA ALA A 90 10.95 -5.55 -6.86
C ALA A 90 11.10 -4.41 -7.85
N LYS A 91 10.18 -4.36 -8.84
CA LYS A 91 10.01 -3.25 -9.77
C LYS A 91 8.76 -2.46 -9.40
N GLN A 92 8.75 -1.15 -9.66
CA GLN A 92 7.60 -0.32 -9.30
C GLN A 92 6.67 -0.11 -10.48
N PHE A 93 5.36 -0.21 -10.21
CA PHE A 93 4.30 0.25 -11.10
C PHE A 93 3.09 0.69 -10.28
N LEU A 94 2.75 1.98 -10.31
CA LEU A 94 1.65 2.51 -9.52
C LEU A 94 0.29 1.99 -9.99
N PHE A 95 -0.56 1.61 -9.03
CA PHE A 95 -1.99 1.40 -9.20
C PHE A 95 -2.79 2.24 -8.21
N PRO A 96 -4.06 2.61 -8.52
CA PRO A 96 -4.92 3.38 -7.62
C PRO A 96 -5.39 2.58 -6.41
N ILE A 97 -5.85 3.31 -5.37
CA ILE A 97 -6.52 2.68 -4.21
C ILE A 97 -7.94 2.22 -4.57
N PRO A 98 -8.79 3.03 -5.27
CA PRO A 98 -10.07 2.54 -5.77
C PRO A 98 -9.88 1.36 -6.73
N GLU A 99 -10.85 0.46 -6.78
CA GLU A 99 -10.83 -0.65 -7.73
C GLU A 99 -10.83 -0.12 -9.17
N MET A 100 -9.91 -0.62 -10.01
CA MET A 100 -9.70 -0.15 -11.39
C MET A 100 -10.25 -1.17 -12.38
N GLU A 101 -11.52 -1.04 -12.72
CA GLU A 101 -12.18 -1.92 -13.70
C GLU A 101 -11.75 -1.63 -15.13
N THR A 102 -11.62 -0.36 -15.47
CA THR A 102 -11.12 0.15 -16.75
C THR A 102 -9.76 0.83 -16.53
N TRP A 103 -8.85 0.66 -17.51
CA TRP A 103 -7.53 1.30 -17.40
C TRP A 103 -7.65 2.81 -17.49
N ASP A 104 -7.13 3.51 -16.47
CA ASP A 104 -7.03 4.98 -16.44
C ASP A 104 -5.58 5.39 -16.22
N THR A 105 -5.00 6.03 -17.22
CA THR A 105 -3.59 6.50 -17.16
C THR A 105 -3.37 7.60 -16.14
N LYS A 106 -4.40 8.36 -15.76
CA LYS A 106 -4.30 9.37 -14.70
C LYS A 106 -4.01 8.74 -13.34
N GLU A 107 -4.54 7.55 -13.11
CA GLU A 107 -4.37 6.79 -11.88
C GLU A 107 -3.04 6.01 -11.81
N THR A 108 -2.35 5.86 -12.94
CA THR A 108 -1.10 5.11 -13.09
C THR A 108 0.11 5.99 -13.41
N GLU A 109 0.08 7.29 -13.03
CA GLU A 109 1.14 8.27 -13.32
C GLU A 109 1.43 8.39 -14.82
N GLY A 110 0.40 8.39 -15.65
CA GLY A 110 0.50 8.49 -17.12
C GLY A 110 0.87 7.19 -17.83
N LYS A 111 1.11 6.09 -17.11
CA LYS A 111 1.50 4.81 -17.70
C LYS A 111 0.33 4.07 -18.31
N THR A 112 0.55 3.52 -19.50
CA THR A 112 -0.45 2.77 -20.25
C THR A 112 -0.49 1.30 -19.80
N LYS A 113 -1.51 0.61 -20.28
CA LYS A 113 -1.63 -0.85 -20.15
C LYS A 113 -0.45 -1.56 -20.84
N GLU A 114 0.01 -1.03 -21.95
CA GLU A 114 1.16 -1.51 -22.72
C GLU A 114 2.46 -1.37 -21.93
N ASP A 115 2.63 -0.28 -21.17
CA ASP A 115 3.77 -0.10 -20.26
C ASP A 115 3.78 -1.15 -19.15
N PHE A 116 2.61 -1.51 -18.63
CA PHE A 116 2.49 -2.60 -17.65
C PHE A 116 2.81 -3.96 -18.28
N MET A 117 2.32 -4.22 -19.49
CA MET A 117 2.68 -5.43 -20.25
C MET A 117 4.18 -5.51 -20.51
N ALA A 118 4.82 -4.41 -20.88
CA ALA A 118 6.27 -4.33 -21.07
C ALA A 118 7.05 -4.67 -19.80
N LEU A 119 6.59 -4.16 -18.66
CA LEU A 119 7.18 -4.48 -17.35
C LEU A 119 7.05 -5.98 -17.03
N LEU A 120 5.88 -6.58 -17.27
CA LEU A 120 5.62 -7.99 -16.99
C LEU A 120 6.37 -8.93 -17.92
N GLY A 121 6.73 -8.46 -19.13
CA GLY A 121 7.43 -9.23 -20.15
C GLY A 121 6.52 -10.13 -21.00
N PRO A 122 7.06 -10.74 -22.06
CA PRO A 122 6.27 -11.51 -23.02
C PRO A 122 5.83 -12.89 -22.53
N ASP A 123 6.54 -13.47 -21.58
CA ASP A 123 6.23 -14.82 -21.07
C ASP A 123 5.02 -14.79 -20.13
N LYS A 124 3.89 -15.28 -20.63
CA LYS A 124 2.63 -15.37 -19.89
C LYS A 124 2.61 -16.47 -18.82
N ASN A 125 3.60 -17.35 -18.81
CA ASN A 125 3.75 -18.39 -17.79
C ASN A 125 4.70 -17.96 -16.66
N LYS A 126 5.40 -16.84 -16.78
CA LYS A 126 6.26 -16.31 -15.72
C LYS A 126 5.50 -16.10 -14.42
N THR A 127 6.12 -16.47 -13.30
CA THR A 127 5.57 -16.16 -11.98
C THR A 127 5.64 -14.64 -11.74
N VAL A 128 4.50 -14.04 -11.42
CA VAL A 128 4.38 -12.61 -11.09
C VAL A 128 3.83 -12.48 -9.68
N VAL A 129 4.56 -11.79 -8.81
CA VAL A 129 4.12 -11.48 -7.43
C VAL A 129 3.86 -9.98 -7.32
N ILE A 130 2.66 -9.61 -6.91
CA ILE A 130 2.26 -8.20 -6.81
C ILE A 130 1.91 -7.86 -5.37
N TYR A 131 2.45 -6.75 -4.87
CA TYR A 131 2.19 -6.30 -3.51
C TYR A 131 2.02 -4.78 -3.41
N CYS A 132 1.52 -4.32 -2.26
CA CYS A 132 1.46 -2.91 -1.88
C CYS A 132 1.85 -2.71 -0.40
N GLY A 133 1.13 -1.87 0.35
CA GLY A 133 1.48 -1.58 1.75
C GLY A 133 1.09 -2.68 2.73
N PHE A 134 -0.19 -3.08 2.72
CA PHE A 134 -0.81 -3.92 3.75
C PHE A 134 -2.09 -4.60 3.24
N VAL A 135 -2.68 -5.52 4.03
CA VAL A 135 -3.77 -6.42 3.58
C VAL A 135 -4.99 -5.69 3.00
N LYS A 136 -5.40 -4.59 3.60
CA LYS A 136 -6.60 -3.83 3.14
C LYS A 136 -6.34 -2.93 1.92
N CYS A 137 -5.09 -2.83 1.44
CA CYS A 137 -4.73 -1.96 0.32
C CYS A 137 -5.14 -2.59 -1.02
N THR A 138 -5.98 -1.92 -1.80
CA THR A 138 -6.51 -2.43 -3.08
C THR A 138 -5.52 -2.30 -4.24
N ARG A 139 -4.45 -1.48 -4.13
CA ARG A 139 -3.46 -1.28 -5.21
C ARG A 139 -2.92 -2.60 -5.75
N SER A 140 -2.54 -3.52 -4.88
CA SER A 140 -2.03 -4.84 -5.30
C SER A 140 -3.11 -5.76 -5.86
N HIS A 141 -4.39 -5.59 -5.45
CA HIS A 141 -5.51 -6.23 -6.12
C HIS A 141 -5.60 -5.78 -7.57
N ASN A 142 -5.62 -4.46 -7.81
CA ASN A 142 -5.68 -3.91 -9.16
C ASN A 142 -4.56 -4.46 -10.06
N GLY A 143 -3.31 -4.40 -9.59
CA GLY A 143 -2.18 -4.92 -10.35
C GLY A 143 -2.31 -6.42 -10.66
N ALA A 144 -2.70 -7.24 -9.68
CA ALA A 144 -2.86 -8.68 -9.88
C ALA A 144 -4.03 -9.02 -10.81
N ALA A 145 -5.18 -8.35 -10.64
CA ALA A 145 -6.35 -8.53 -11.52
C ALA A 145 -6.03 -8.11 -12.96
N TRP A 146 -5.33 -6.99 -13.15
CA TRP A 146 -4.90 -6.56 -14.49
C TRP A 146 -3.88 -7.51 -15.11
N ALA A 147 -2.92 -8.05 -14.34
CA ALA A 147 -2.03 -9.09 -14.86
C ALA A 147 -2.81 -10.32 -15.34
N LYS A 148 -3.82 -10.77 -14.58
CA LYS A 148 -4.73 -11.85 -15.04
C LYS A 148 -5.50 -11.48 -16.29
N LYS A 149 -6.13 -10.29 -16.34
CA LYS A 149 -6.84 -9.79 -17.55
C LYS A 149 -5.94 -9.75 -18.79
N LEU A 150 -4.64 -9.50 -18.61
CA LEU A 150 -3.62 -9.48 -19.66
C LEU A 150 -3.09 -10.88 -20.05
N GLY A 151 -3.64 -11.95 -19.46
CA GLY A 151 -3.36 -13.33 -19.81
C GLY A 151 -2.20 -13.98 -19.07
N TYR A 152 -1.63 -13.35 -18.05
CA TYR A 152 -0.59 -14.00 -17.20
C TYR A 152 -1.24 -15.09 -16.35
N LYS A 153 -0.64 -16.29 -16.33
CA LYS A 153 -1.24 -17.47 -15.71
C LYS A 153 -0.88 -17.60 -14.23
N ASN A 154 0.38 -17.35 -13.88
CA ASN A 154 0.95 -17.55 -12.55
C ASN A 154 1.06 -16.23 -11.81
N VAL A 155 -0.07 -15.64 -11.44
CA VAL A 155 -0.15 -14.35 -10.74
C VAL A 155 -0.48 -14.58 -9.29
N TYR A 156 0.35 -14.05 -8.41
CA TYR A 156 0.21 -14.09 -6.95
C TYR A 156 0.12 -12.68 -6.39
N ARG A 157 -0.75 -12.48 -5.42
CA ARG A 157 -0.71 -11.29 -4.59
C ARG A 157 -0.05 -11.61 -3.25
N HIS A 158 0.90 -10.78 -2.82
CA HIS A 158 1.41 -10.77 -1.45
C HIS A 158 0.60 -9.73 -0.65
N PRO A 159 -0.48 -10.15 0.07
CA PRO A 159 -1.42 -9.21 0.68
C PRO A 159 -0.82 -8.46 1.86
N GLY A 160 0.08 -9.07 2.63
CA GLY A 160 0.75 -8.42 3.76
C GLY A 160 1.61 -7.22 3.37
N GLY A 161 2.11 -7.22 2.13
CA GLY A 161 2.86 -6.13 1.53
C GLY A 161 4.13 -5.78 2.29
N ILE A 162 4.63 -4.57 2.02
CA ILE A 162 5.88 -4.10 2.65
C ILE A 162 5.76 -3.99 4.19
N PHE A 163 4.56 -3.83 4.73
CA PHE A 163 4.39 -3.76 6.19
C PHE A 163 4.63 -5.12 6.84
N ALA A 164 4.04 -6.20 6.31
CA ALA A 164 4.30 -7.55 6.83
C ALA A 164 5.75 -7.98 6.59
N TRP A 165 6.35 -7.60 5.43
CA TRP A 165 7.76 -7.84 5.14
C TRP A 165 8.69 -7.23 6.19
N LYS A 166 8.48 -5.96 6.52
CA LYS A 166 9.22 -5.27 7.60
C LYS A 166 8.89 -5.82 8.98
N GLY A 167 7.63 -6.19 9.24
CA GLY A 167 7.20 -6.82 10.48
C GLY A 167 7.91 -8.16 10.75
N ALA A 168 8.19 -8.92 9.69
CA ALA A 168 9.01 -10.14 9.74
C ALA A 168 10.51 -9.85 9.83
N LYS A 169 10.93 -8.57 9.87
CA LYS A 169 12.34 -8.13 9.92
C LYS A 169 13.18 -8.61 8.74
N TYR A 170 12.56 -8.79 7.56
CA TYR A 170 13.27 -9.16 6.35
C TYR A 170 13.96 -7.93 5.73
N PRO A 171 15.09 -8.15 5.01
CA PRO A 171 15.84 -7.05 4.39
C PRO A 171 14.98 -6.32 3.35
N VAL A 172 15.23 -5.02 3.22
CA VAL A 172 14.60 -4.17 2.21
C VAL A 172 15.65 -3.51 1.34
N GLU A 173 15.29 -3.16 0.12
CA GLU A 173 16.07 -2.30 -0.75
C GLU A 173 15.47 -0.89 -0.80
N SER A 174 16.28 0.08 -1.18
CA SER A 174 15.88 1.45 -1.46
C SER A 174 16.40 1.87 -2.84
N ALA A 175 15.61 2.64 -3.58
CA ALA A 175 16.07 3.20 -4.86
C ALA A 175 16.86 4.51 -4.63
N LYS A 176 17.89 4.71 -5.42
CA LYS A 176 18.71 5.92 -5.43
C LYS A 176 17.96 7.13 -5.99
#